data_d4ccc7ec527eee936e245c6dd8dfbb7c
#
_entry.id   d4ccc7ec527eee936e245c6dd8dfbb7c
#
_cell.length_a   1.000
_cell.length_b   1.000
_cell.length_c   1.000
_cell.angle_alpha   90.00
_cell.angle_beta   90.00
_cell.angle_gamma   90.00
#
_symmetry.space_group_name_H-M   'P 1'
#
loop_
_entity.id
_entity.type
_entity.pdbx_description
1 polymer ?
#
loop_
_entity_poly.entity_id
_entity_poly.type
_entity_poly.pdbx_seq_one_letter_code
_entity_poly.pdbx_strand_id
1 'polypeptide(L)'
;MKKRVLALTMALTMAFLTACSGGGGQSGTAADTGGGESGGASAETGGNSAVDAEITEPVTIKFANYAVLEAGYDVYWNGLLEKFHEENPNITVELVTAPYGEIVNTIINMAGGGDKVDVIFGEKDWIPTLVDAGLAAPVENVLSQELVADIYPNILEACSMDGVAYGVPMYISPFLMYYNKDLFEQAGLDPNSPPTTYDEMLEIAPKLAALTTEDGNQVYPFGLTTASVAVSGACLTSSVYNFGGTVLDEEGNLAIDQGFRDAVEMWKTLDDNGYNPQNSKLKDLRNLFALGQLAMYYDQSWGYNGISSINPDAESFIASAAPLKGGDGTGESVLQAGTLMVVDNGDAQKAAVAKLVDFIMSEEMLTEYFETVSPAYPARQSMADLEVIADSPILAGAADSVSNLKTVTFVPALSDLNLELCTLAQAVTVSGTDVDTAIADFETAARGILE
;
A
#
# COMPACT_ATOMS: atom_id res chain seq x y z
N MET A 1 -0.03 -52.98 -15.08
CA MET A 1 -0.64 -53.23 -16.41
C MET A 1 -0.40 -52.01 -17.27
N LYS A 2 0.23 -52.28 -18.40
CA LYS A 2 0.66 -51.30 -19.44
C LYS A 2 -0.53 -50.71 -20.17
N LYS A 3 -0.38 -49.45 -20.66
CA LYS A 3 -0.83 -48.93 -21.98
C LYS A 3 -1.08 -47.43 -21.86
N ARG A 4 -0.81 -46.53 -22.76
CA ARG A 4 0.04 -46.41 -23.98
C ARG A 4 -0.03 -44.93 -24.34
N VAL A 5 1.09 -44.40 -24.71
CA VAL A 5 1.35 -43.08 -25.35
C VAL A 5 0.59 -43.01 -26.69
N LEU A 6 0.07 -41.80 -27.01
CA LEU A 6 -0.13 -41.43 -28.40
C LEU A 6 0.24 -39.90 -28.54
N ALA A 7 1.37 -39.72 -29.18
CA ALA A 7 1.80 -38.43 -29.70
C ALA A 7 1.13 -38.20 -31.07
N LEU A 8 0.67 -36.97 -31.32
CA LEU A 8 0.30 -36.55 -32.67
C LEU A 8 1.00 -35.20 -32.96
N THR A 9 2.04 -35.33 -33.74
CA THR A 9 2.75 -34.25 -34.46
C THR A 9 1.90 -33.84 -35.66
N MET A 10 1.66 -32.53 -35.82
CA MET A 10 1.26 -31.98 -37.12
C MET A 10 2.05 -30.68 -37.38
N ALA A 11 2.98 -30.81 -38.32
CA ALA A 11 3.67 -29.72 -38.97
C ALA A 11 2.82 -29.16 -40.13
N LEU A 12 2.73 -27.84 -40.26
CA LEU A 12 2.34 -27.26 -41.55
C LEU A 12 3.05 -25.90 -41.78
N THR A 13 3.92 -25.96 -42.69
CA THR A 13 4.51 -25.08 -43.71
C THR A 13 4.09 -23.63 -43.80
N MET A 14 5.18 -22.78 -43.86
CA MET A 14 5.25 -21.41 -44.35
C MET A 14 4.84 -21.28 -45.81
N ALA A 15 4.21 -20.16 -46.12
CA ALA A 15 4.23 -19.62 -47.49
C ALA A 15 4.52 -18.11 -47.42
N PHE A 16 5.71 -17.73 -47.91
CA PHE A 16 6.12 -16.37 -48.25
C PHE A 16 5.40 -15.92 -49.53
N LEU A 17 4.92 -14.67 -49.54
CA LEU A 17 4.68 -13.92 -50.78
C LEU A 17 5.21 -12.51 -50.61
N THR A 18 6.36 -12.27 -51.24
CA THR A 18 6.94 -10.99 -51.59
C THR A 18 6.25 -10.43 -52.84
N ALA A 19 5.91 -9.13 -52.84
CA ALA A 19 5.79 -8.38 -54.06
C ALA A 19 6.30 -6.96 -53.84
N CYS A 20 7.37 -6.65 -54.55
CA CYS A 20 7.95 -5.33 -54.77
C CYS A 20 7.26 -4.57 -55.88
N SER A 21 7.39 -3.26 -55.83
CA SER A 21 7.57 -2.29 -56.96
C SER A 21 6.83 -0.99 -56.62
N GLY A 22 7.36 0.23 -56.67
CA GLY A 22 8.48 0.80 -57.29
C GLY A 22 8.12 2.18 -57.84
N GLY A 23 8.98 3.19 -57.64
CA GLY A 23 9.01 4.45 -58.40
C GLY A 23 8.24 5.64 -57.78
N GLY A 24 8.75 6.83 -57.52
CA GLY A 24 9.87 7.57 -58.07
C GLY A 24 9.46 9.01 -58.40
N GLY A 25 10.26 10.01 -57.99
CA GLY A 25 10.31 11.32 -58.63
C GLY A 25 9.78 12.51 -57.83
N GLN A 26 10.60 13.26 -57.18
CA GLN A 26 11.33 14.47 -57.60
C GLN A 26 10.64 15.83 -57.36
N SER A 27 11.22 16.57 -56.45
CA SER A 27 11.65 17.97 -56.37
C SER A 27 10.73 19.12 -56.82
N GLY A 28 10.76 20.17 -56.02
CA GLY A 28 10.41 21.54 -56.40
C GLY A 28 10.45 22.52 -55.24
N THR A 29 11.54 23.26 -55.18
CA THR A 29 11.79 24.44 -54.35
C THR A 29 10.89 25.61 -54.73
N ALA A 30 10.48 26.44 -53.74
CA ALA A 30 10.70 27.89 -53.73
C ALA A 30 10.09 28.57 -52.51
N ALA A 31 10.85 29.47 -51.93
CA ALA A 31 10.52 30.42 -50.88
C ALA A 31 9.54 31.48 -51.39
N ASP A 32 8.75 32.04 -50.49
CA ASP A 32 8.68 33.51 -50.31
C ASP A 32 8.08 33.94 -48.99
N THR A 33 8.50 35.12 -48.60
CA THR A 33 8.38 35.91 -47.41
C THR A 33 6.98 36.50 -47.20
N GLY A 34 6.61 36.72 -45.90
CA GLY A 34 5.66 37.80 -45.59
C GLY A 34 5.00 37.74 -44.22
N GLY A 35 5.57 38.50 -43.26
CA GLY A 35 4.93 39.48 -42.40
C GLY A 35 3.83 39.08 -41.40
N GLY A 36 4.18 39.04 -40.16
CA GLY A 36 3.60 39.61 -38.96
C GLY A 36 2.11 39.62 -38.69
N GLU A 37 1.74 39.02 -37.56
CA GLU A 37 0.96 39.72 -36.57
C GLU A 37 0.98 38.90 -35.24
N SER A 38 1.40 39.60 -34.19
CA SER A 38 1.36 39.14 -32.82
C SER A 38 -0.11 39.03 -32.38
N GLY A 39 -0.60 37.80 -32.28
CA GLY A 39 -1.82 37.47 -31.57
C GLY A 39 -1.46 36.70 -30.32
N GLY A 40 -1.64 37.32 -29.17
CA GLY A 40 -1.52 36.65 -27.87
C GLY A 40 -2.54 35.50 -27.80
N ALA A 41 -2.05 34.29 -27.85
CA ALA A 41 -2.87 33.14 -27.49
C ALA A 41 -2.91 33.13 -25.96
N SER A 42 -4.08 33.47 -25.42
CA SER A 42 -4.48 33.04 -24.09
C SER A 42 -4.32 31.52 -24.04
N ALA A 43 -3.52 31.02 -23.12
CA ALA A 43 -3.54 29.62 -22.78
C ALA A 43 -4.97 29.32 -22.25
N GLU A 44 -5.82 28.75 -23.10
CA GLU A 44 -6.98 28.02 -22.61
C GLU A 44 -6.41 26.85 -21.80
N THR A 45 -6.69 26.87 -20.49
CA THR A 45 -6.63 25.69 -19.63
C THR A 45 -7.62 24.68 -20.23
N GLY A 46 -7.10 23.78 -21.06
CA GLY A 46 -7.87 22.69 -21.62
C GLY A 46 -8.19 21.70 -20.51
N GLY A 47 -9.36 21.84 -19.88
CA GLY A 47 -9.96 20.79 -19.10
C GLY A 47 -10.03 19.53 -19.96
N ASN A 48 -9.80 18.37 -19.37
CA ASN A 48 -9.94 17.08 -20.08
C ASN A 48 -11.43 16.88 -20.40
N SER A 49 -11.87 17.31 -21.57
CA SER A 49 -13.29 17.35 -21.97
C SER A 49 -14.01 16.00 -21.94
N ALA A 50 -13.27 14.90 -21.89
CA ALA A 50 -13.82 13.56 -21.75
C ALA A 50 -14.18 13.23 -20.29
N VAL A 51 -13.46 13.81 -19.32
CA VAL A 51 -13.72 13.63 -17.87
C VAL A 51 -14.99 14.37 -17.44
N ASP A 52 -15.20 15.58 -17.96
CA ASP A 52 -16.34 16.44 -17.62
C ASP A 52 -17.60 16.14 -18.44
N ALA A 53 -17.61 15.09 -19.26
CA ALA A 53 -18.73 14.77 -20.13
C ALA A 53 -19.99 14.40 -19.35
N GLU A 54 -21.16 14.92 -19.77
CA GLU A 54 -22.45 14.51 -19.23
C GLU A 54 -22.80 13.08 -19.69
N ILE A 55 -23.15 12.21 -18.74
CA ILE A 55 -23.49 10.81 -19.00
C ILE A 55 -25.00 10.70 -19.22
N THR A 56 -25.40 10.70 -20.49
CA THR A 56 -26.83 10.62 -20.91
C THR A 56 -27.28 9.22 -21.28
N GLU A 57 -26.34 8.32 -21.60
CA GLU A 57 -26.62 6.92 -21.94
C GLU A 57 -26.14 5.99 -20.81
N PRO A 58 -26.77 4.83 -20.61
CA PRO A 58 -26.31 3.87 -19.59
C PRO A 58 -24.86 3.42 -19.83
N VAL A 59 -24.05 3.53 -18.78
CA VAL A 59 -22.66 3.07 -18.72
C VAL A 59 -22.47 2.09 -17.59
N THR A 60 -21.76 1.00 -17.82
CA THR A 60 -21.33 0.07 -16.78
C THR A 60 -19.83 0.17 -16.62
N ILE A 61 -19.37 0.35 -15.38
CA ILE A 61 -17.96 0.32 -14.98
C ILE A 61 -17.71 -0.77 -13.96
N LYS A 62 -16.52 -1.35 -13.97
CA LYS A 62 -16.10 -2.42 -13.05
C LYS A 62 -15.16 -1.86 -12.00
N PHE A 63 -15.50 -2.05 -10.74
CA PHE A 63 -14.72 -1.64 -9.60
C PHE A 63 -14.13 -2.85 -8.88
N ALA A 64 -12.82 -3.05 -9.02
CA ALA A 64 -12.11 -4.08 -8.27
C ALA A 64 -11.82 -3.58 -6.85
N ASN A 65 -12.36 -4.26 -5.85
CA ASN A 65 -12.24 -3.88 -4.45
C ASN A 65 -12.21 -5.11 -3.55
N TYR A 66 -11.03 -5.43 -3.00
CA TYR A 66 -10.86 -6.53 -2.06
C TYR A 66 -11.51 -6.25 -0.69
N ALA A 67 -11.56 -4.97 -0.30
CA ALA A 67 -11.98 -4.57 1.04
C ALA A 67 -13.45 -4.89 1.34
N VAL A 68 -14.28 -5.05 0.31
CA VAL A 68 -15.67 -5.53 0.48
C VAL A 68 -15.73 -6.91 1.16
N LEU A 69 -14.65 -7.70 1.11
CA LEU A 69 -14.57 -9.02 1.76
C LEU A 69 -13.99 -8.95 3.18
N GLU A 70 -13.53 -7.79 3.62
CA GLU A 70 -12.98 -7.59 4.96
C GLU A 70 -14.12 -7.26 5.95
N ALA A 71 -13.97 -7.76 7.18
CA ALA A 71 -15.01 -7.63 8.20
C ALA A 71 -15.31 -6.16 8.53
N GLY A 72 -16.55 -5.73 8.33
CA GLY A 72 -17.04 -4.39 8.63
C GLY A 72 -16.88 -3.38 7.48
N TYR A 73 -16.18 -3.73 6.40
CA TYR A 73 -16.00 -2.85 5.26
C TYR A 73 -17.13 -2.94 4.23
N ASP A 74 -17.80 -4.08 4.16
CA ASP A 74 -18.88 -4.35 3.20
C ASP A 74 -20.05 -3.38 3.34
N VAL A 75 -20.40 -3.00 4.55
CA VAL A 75 -21.51 -2.07 4.83
C VAL A 75 -21.23 -0.70 4.20
N TYR A 76 -20.03 -0.18 4.41
CA TYR A 76 -19.61 1.11 3.86
C TYR A 76 -19.57 1.09 2.32
N TRP A 77 -18.84 0.13 1.73
CA TRP A 77 -18.67 0.10 0.27
C TRP A 77 -19.99 -0.14 -0.46
N ASN A 78 -20.85 -1.02 0.03
CA ASN A 78 -22.17 -1.22 -0.59
C ASN A 78 -23.07 0.02 -0.42
N GLY A 79 -23.08 0.64 0.77
CA GLY A 79 -23.83 1.87 1.02
C GLY A 79 -23.36 3.05 0.17
N LEU A 80 -22.04 3.20 0.00
CA LEU A 80 -21.45 4.20 -0.90
C LEU A 80 -21.93 4.01 -2.34
N LEU A 81 -21.89 2.77 -2.85
CA LEU A 81 -22.31 2.48 -4.23
C LEU A 81 -23.83 2.66 -4.43
N GLU A 82 -24.65 2.40 -3.41
CA GLU A 82 -26.08 2.70 -3.44
C GLU A 82 -26.32 4.22 -3.54
N LYS A 83 -25.68 5.03 -2.70
CA LYS A 83 -25.75 6.50 -2.75
C LYS A 83 -25.25 7.04 -4.10
N PHE A 84 -24.12 6.52 -4.59
CA PHE A 84 -23.59 6.91 -5.90
C PHE A 84 -24.57 6.67 -7.04
N HIS A 85 -25.25 5.50 -7.04
CA HIS A 85 -26.24 5.16 -8.07
C HIS A 85 -27.49 6.05 -7.99
N GLU A 86 -27.94 6.44 -6.78
CA GLU A 86 -29.04 7.36 -6.60
C GLU A 86 -28.76 8.72 -7.25
N GLU A 87 -27.54 9.23 -7.14
CA GLU A 87 -27.10 10.50 -7.74
C GLU A 87 -26.75 10.35 -9.23
N ASN A 88 -26.32 9.17 -9.66
CA ASN A 88 -25.87 8.89 -11.02
C ASN A 88 -26.60 7.68 -11.64
N PRO A 89 -27.92 7.78 -11.89
CA PRO A 89 -28.75 6.62 -12.28
C PRO A 89 -28.37 5.99 -13.64
N ASN A 90 -27.61 6.69 -14.47
CA ASN A 90 -27.11 6.17 -15.73
C ASN A 90 -25.78 5.39 -15.58
N ILE A 91 -25.17 5.37 -14.37
CA ILE A 91 -23.94 4.64 -14.13
C ILE A 91 -24.24 3.40 -13.28
N THR A 92 -23.88 2.23 -13.78
CA THR A 92 -23.92 0.97 -13.05
C THR A 92 -22.49 0.60 -12.65
N VAL A 93 -22.27 0.31 -11.38
CA VAL A 93 -20.97 -0.17 -10.88
C VAL A 93 -21.04 -1.65 -10.57
N GLU A 94 -20.25 -2.46 -11.27
CA GLU A 94 -20.09 -3.89 -11.02
C GLU A 94 -18.86 -4.12 -10.14
N LEU A 95 -19.05 -4.72 -8.95
CA LEU A 95 -17.93 -5.08 -8.08
C LEU A 95 -17.23 -6.33 -8.57
N VAL A 96 -15.89 -6.24 -8.64
CA VAL A 96 -14.98 -7.39 -8.82
C VAL A 96 -14.26 -7.61 -7.49
N THR A 97 -14.51 -8.76 -6.84
CA THR A 97 -13.97 -9.04 -5.51
C THR A 97 -13.14 -10.32 -5.51
N ALA A 98 -12.04 -10.29 -4.79
CA ALA A 98 -11.22 -11.44 -4.44
C ALA A 98 -10.50 -11.13 -3.10
N PRO A 99 -10.02 -12.13 -2.35
CA PRO A 99 -9.21 -11.90 -1.16
C PRO A 99 -7.99 -11.01 -1.46
N TYR A 100 -7.56 -10.23 -0.46
CA TYR A 100 -6.42 -9.30 -0.57
C TYR A 100 -5.21 -9.88 -1.32
N GLY A 101 -4.77 -11.10 -0.97
CA GLY A 101 -3.61 -11.74 -1.61
C GLY A 101 -3.86 -12.29 -3.02
N GLU A 102 -5.09 -12.22 -3.55
CA GLU A 102 -5.47 -12.81 -4.84
C GLU A 102 -6.00 -11.77 -5.83
N ILE A 103 -6.42 -10.58 -5.38
CA ILE A 103 -7.13 -9.60 -6.20
C ILE A 103 -6.28 -9.11 -7.39
N VAL A 104 -5.00 -8.81 -7.19
CA VAL A 104 -4.09 -8.35 -8.26
C VAL A 104 -3.99 -9.40 -9.36
N ASN A 105 -3.75 -10.66 -9.01
CA ASN A 105 -3.70 -11.76 -9.98
C ASN A 105 -5.06 -11.98 -10.67
N THR A 106 -6.16 -11.78 -9.95
CA THR A 106 -7.52 -11.90 -10.49
C THR A 106 -7.76 -10.88 -11.61
N ILE A 107 -7.46 -9.59 -11.36
CA ILE A 107 -7.67 -8.55 -12.37
C ILE A 107 -6.70 -8.68 -13.56
N ILE A 108 -5.46 -9.10 -13.35
CA ILE A 108 -4.50 -9.38 -14.43
C ILE A 108 -5.01 -10.53 -15.31
N ASN A 109 -5.50 -11.60 -14.71
CA ASN A 109 -6.05 -12.74 -15.45
C ASN A 109 -7.34 -12.37 -16.22
N MET A 110 -8.22 -11.55 -15.65
CA MET A 110 -9.40 -11.02 -16.32
C MET A 110 -9.01 -10.21 -17.55
N ALA A 111 -8.05 -9.30 -17.39
CA ALA A 111 -7.56 -8.46 -18.48
C ALA A 111 -6.91 -9.29 -19.60
N GLY A 112 -6.16 -10.36 -19.25
CA GLY A 112 -5.63 -11.34 -20.20
C GLY A 112 -6.73 -12.06 -21.01
N GLY A 113 -7.93 -12.20 -20.43
CA GLY A 113 -9.14 -12.68 -21.11
C GLY A 113 -9.90 -11.63 -21.92
N GLY A 114 -9.44 -10.38 -21.93
CA GLY A 114 -10.10 -9.25 -22.60
C GLY A 114 -11.18 -8.55 -21.75
N ASP A 115 -11.31 -8.91 -20.47
CA ASP A 115 -12.26 -8.34 -19.54
C ASP A 115 -11.53 -7.49 -18.49
N LYS A 116 -11.43 -6.16 -18.76
CA LYS A 116 -10.71 -5.22 -17.90
C LYS A 116 -11.64 -4.61 -16.85
N VAL A 117 -11.05 -4.27 -15.69
CA VAL A 117 -11.68 -3.39 -14.69
C VAL A 117 -11.45 -1.93 -15.06
N ASP A 118 -12.18 -1.01 -14.45
CA ASP A 118 -12.09 0.43 -14.70
C ASP A 118 -11.48 1.19 -13.53
N VAL A 119 -11.79 0.75 -12.30
CA VAL A 119 -11.26 1.31 -11.04
C VAL A 119 -10.76 0.17 -10.17
N ILE A 120 -9.67 0.39 -9.46
CA ILE A 120 -9.07 -0.55 -8.52
C ILE A 120 -8.85 0.18 -7.21
N PHE A 121 -9.44 -0.32 -6.11
CA PHE A 121 -9.05 0.06 -4.77
C PHE A 121 -8.03 -0.95 -4.23
N GLY A 122 -6.89 -0.44 -3.80
CA GLY A 122 -5.79 -1.28 -3.33
C GLY A 122 -4.68 -0.49 -2.64
N GLU A 123 -3.54 -1.10 -2.54
CA GLU A 123 -2.34 -0.50 -1.95
C GLU A 123 -1.51 0.20 -3.03
N LYS A 124 -0.88 1.34 -2.68
CA LYS A 124 0.04 2.03 -3.59
C LYS A 124 1.17 1.11 -4.10
N ASP A 125 1.58 0.14 -3.31
CA ASP A 125 2.65 -0.81 -3.64
C ASP A 125 2.26 -1.77 -4.80
N TRP A 126 0.99 -1.79 -5.21
CA TRP A 126 0.53 -2.54 -6.40
C TRP A 126 0.75 -1.77 -7.70
N ILE A 127 0.99 -0.46 -7.65
CA ILE A 127 1.13 0.40 -8.82
C ILE A 127 2.16 -0.15 -9.81
N PRO A 128 3.41 -0.52 -9.43
CA PRO A 128 4.38 -1.02 -10.40
C PRO A 128 3.90 -2.24 -11.18
N THR A 129 3.31 -3.21 -10.47
CA THR A 129 2.77 -4.43 -11.09
C THR A 129 1.61 -4.12 -12.04
N LEU A 130 0.73 -3.19 -11.67
CA LEU A 130 -0.42 -2.83 -12.49
C LEU A 130 -0.05 -1.96 -13.67
N VAL A 131 0.95 -1.10 -13.55
CA VAL A 131 1.53 -0.32 -14.66
C VAL A 131 2.18 -1.26 -15.68
N ASP A 132 2.99 -2.22 -15.23
CA ASP A 132 3.62 -3.22 -16.11
C ASP A 132 2.58 -4.07 -16.85
N ALA A 133 1.48 -4.42 -16.18
CA ALA A 133 0.36 -5.14 -16.77
C ALA A 133 -0.53 -4.27 -17.69
N GLY A 134 -0.31 -2.96 -17.80
CA GLY A 134 -1.16 -2.03 -18.53
C GLY A 134 -2.55 -1.85 -17.91
N LEU A 135 -2.64 -1.95 -16.60
CA LEU A 135 -3.86 -1.87 -15.78
C LEU A 135 -3.86 -0.68 -14.80
N ALA A 136 -2.92 0.24 -14.94
CA ALA A 136 -2.97 1.55 -14.29
C ALA A 136 -2.64 2.62 -15.33
N ALA A 137 -3.49 3.63 -15.45
CA ALA A 137 -3.31 4.77 -16.33
C ALA A 137 -2.81 5.99 -15.52
N PRO A 138 -2.09 6.94 -16.15
CA PRO A 138 -1.84 8.23 -15.53
C PRO A 138 -3.15 8.87 -15.05
N VAL A 139 -3.22 9.24 -13.78
CA VAL A 139 -4.47 9.73 -13.17
C VAL A 139 -4.99 11.01 -13.84
N GLU A 140 -4.09 11.88 -14.31
CA GLU A 140 -4.41 13.11 -15.02
C GLU A 140 -5.18 12.89 -16.34
N ASN A 141 -5.11 11.67 -16.90
CA ASN A 141 -5.82 11.32 -18.13
C ASN A 141 -7.27 10.89 -17.88
N VAL A 142 -7.63 10.57 -16.64
CA VAL A 142 -8.91 9.93 -16.29
C VAL A 142 -9.65 10.69 -15.19
N LEU A 143 -8.96 11.37 -14.29
CA LEU A 143 -9.55 12.05 -13.13
C LEU A 143 -9.61 13.56 -13.29
N SER A 144 -10.46 14.22 -12.49
CA SER A 144 -10.58 15.67 -12.48
C SER A 144 -9.28 16.33 -12.01
N GLN A 145 -8.91 17.45 -12.63
CA GLN A 145 -7.71 18.20 -12.23
C GLN A 145 -7.86 18.79 -10.83
N GLU A 146 -9.08 19.12 -10.43
CA GLU A 146 -9.39 19.64 -9.10
C GLU A 146 -9.03 18.61 -8.01
N LEU A 147 -9.47 17.36 -8.18
CA LEU A 147 -9.15 16.28 -7.24
C LEU A 147 -7.64 16.04 -7.16
N VAL A 148 -6.98 15.88 -8.31
CA VAL A 148 -5.53 15.59 -8.33
C VAL A 148 -4.72 16.72 -7.68
N ALA A 149 -5.09 17.99 -7.90
CA ALA A 149 -4.42 19.14 -7.32
C ALA A 149 -4.66 19.30 -5.80
N ASP A 150 -5.72 18.72 -5.26
CA ASP A 150 -6.03 18.76 -3.83
C ASP A 150 -5.26 17.69 -3.02
N ILE A 151 -4.70 16.69 -3.66
CA ILE A 151 -3.84 15.71 -2.98
C ILE A 151 -2.53 16.38 -2.52
N TYR A 152 -2.05 16.06 -1.33
CA TYR A 152 -0.72 16.52 -0.87
C TYR A 152 0.35 16.10 -1.89
N PRO A 153 1.19 17.05 -2.38
CA PRO A 153 2.14 16.75 -3.46
C PRO A 153 3.10 15.60 -3.15
N ASN A 154 3.63 15.52 -1.95
CA ASN A 154 4.51 14.43 -1.51
C ASN A 154 3.80 13.07 -1.43
N ILE A 155 2.48 13.07 -1.15
CA ILE A 155 1.67 11.85 -1.10
C ILE A 155 1.32 11.38 -2.52
N LEU A 156 1.02 12.32 -3.43
CA LEU A 156 0.81 12.01 -4.85
C LEU A 156 2.12 11.50 -5.51
N GLU A 157 3.26 12.10 -5.17
CA GLU A 157 4.57 11.64 -5.62
C GLU A 157 4.86 10.20 -5.18
N ALA A 158 4.42 9.81 -3.96
CA ALA A 158 4.54 8.44 -3.48
C ALA A 158 3.70 7.41 -4.28
N CYS A 159 2.78 7.87 -5.11
CA CYS A 159 1.97 7.06 -6.05
C CYS A 159 2.41 7.25 -7.51
N SER A 160 3.63 7.79 -7.72
CA SER A 160 4.16 8.11 -9.04
C SER A 160 5.31 7.20 -9.43
N MET A 161 5.46 6.96 -10.74
CA MET A 161 6.62 6.34 -11.37
C MET A 161 7.13 7.29 -12.45
N ASP A 162 8.41 7.60 -12.45
CA ASP A 162 9.05 8.53 -13.40
C ASP A 162 8.34 9.90 -13.45
N GLY A 163 7.85 10.39 -12.30
CA GLY A 163 7.15 11.66 -12.18
C GLY A 163 5.70 11.68 -12.69
N VAL A 164 5.14 10.52 -13.02
CA VAL A 164 3.75 10.34 -13.45
C VAL A 164 2.97 9.62 -12.36
N ALA A 165 1.87 10.21 -11.88
CA ALA A 165 1.00 9.59 -10.89
C ALA A 165 0.07 8.56 -11.52
N TYR A 166 0.03 7.35 -10.95
CA TYR A 166 -0.80 6.21 -11.38
C TYR A 166 -1.86 5.81 -10.36
N GLY A 167 -1.94 6.52 -9.25
CA GLY A 167 -2.95 6.31 -8.23
C GLY A 167 -3.25 7.60 -7.48
N VAL A 168 -4.49 7.73 -7.00
CA VAL A 168 -4.91 8.79 -6.09
C VAL A 168 -5.10 8.17 -4.72
N PRO A 169 -4.29 8.56 -3.72
CA PRO A 169 -4.44 8.07 -2.37
C PRO A 169 -5.77 8.57 -1.77
N MET A 170 -6.56 7.65 -1.27
CA MET A 170 -7.77 7.95 -0.51
C MET A 170 -7.40 8.40 0.91
N TYR A 171 -6.43 7.71 1.49
CA TYR A 171 -5.88 7.99 2.81
C TYR A 171 -4.45 7.48 2.94
N ILE A 172 -3.75 7.99 3.94
CA ILE A 172 -2.44 7.50 4.36
C ILE A 172 -2.55 6.79 5.71
N SER A 173 -1.82 5.70 5.84
CA SER A 173 -1.81 4.87 7.05
C SER A 173 -0.37 4.41 7.33
N PRO A 174 0.41 5.22 8.06
CA PRO A 174 1.76 4.85 8.45
C PRO A 174 1.76 3.64 9.38
N PHE A 175 2.87 2.93 9.47
CA PHE A 175 3.09 2.03 10.58
C PHE A 175 3.32 2.83 11.84
N LEU A 176 2.52 2.56 12.86
CA LEU A 176 2.55 3.17 14.18
C LEU A 176 2.93 2.12 15.20
N MET A 177 3.55 2.51 16.30
CA MET A 177 3.74 1.62 17.43
C MET A 177 2.47 1.58 18.27
N TYR A 178 1.72 0.50 18.19
CA TYR A 178 0.62 0.21 19.12
C TYR A 178 1.18 -0.30 20.42
N TYR A 179 0.65 0.16 21.55
CA TYR A 179 1.02 -0.37 22.86
C TYR A 179 -0.18 -0.52 23.79
N ASN A 180 -0.10 -1.49 24.71
CA ASN A 180 -1.15 -1.85 25.64
C ASN A 180 -0.88 -1.19 27.00
N LYS A 181 -1.68 -0.17 27.34
CA LYS A 181 -1.55 0.59 28.59
C LYS A 181 -1.72 -0.27 29.84
N ASP A 182 -2.64 -1.23 29.81
CA ASP A 182 -2.88 -2.12 30.95
C ASP A 182 -1.69 -3.01 31.26
N LEU A 183 -1.00 -3.53 30.21
CA LEU A 183 0.21 -4.31 30.40
C LEU A 183 1.37 -3.45 30.94
N PHE A 184 1.45 -2.17 30.53
CA PHE A 184 2.42 -1.23 31.07
C PHE A 184 2.15 -1.00 32.57
N GLU A 185 0.92 -0.73 32.98
CA GLU A 185 0.56 -0.56 34.38
C GLU A 185 0.86 -1.84 35.22
N GLN A 186 0.50 -3.02 34.70
CA GLN A 186 0.78 -4.30 35.34
C GLN A 186 2.29 -4.54 35.52
N ALA A 187 3.12 -4.09 34.58
CA ALA A 187 4.58 -4.16 34.66
C ALA A 187 5.18 -3.06 35.55
N GLY A 188 4.37 -2.16 36.13
CA GLY A 188 4.84 -1.01 36.92
C GLY A 188 5.52 0.06 36.06
N LEU A 189 5.12 0.19 34.80
CA LEU A 189 5.56 1.21 33.85
C LEU A 189 4.50 2.32 33.76
N ASP A 190 4.90 3.52 33.34
CA ASP A 190 3.95 4.62 33.07
C ASP A 190 3.23 4.35 31.75
N PRO A 191 1.88 4.18 31.74
CA PRO A 191 1.10 3.92 30.55
C PRO A 191 1.02 5.11 29.60
N ASN A 192 1.46 6.31 30.02
CA ASN A 192 1.46 7.53 29.19
C ASN A 192 2.88 7.91 28.70
N SER A 193 3.86 7.07 28.96
CA SER A 193 5.26 7.29 28.58
C SER A 193 5.84 6.03 27.91
N PRO A 194 5.37 5.69 26.68
CA PRO A 194 5.92 4.56 25.95
C PRO A 194 7.38 4.84 25.54
N PRO A 195 8.19 3.78 25.27
CA PRO A 195 9.54 3.96 24.78
C PRO A 195 9.56 4.69 23.44
N THR A 196 10.60 5.47 23.21
CA THR A 196 10.83 6.21 21.96
C THR A 196 11.98 5.64 21.12
N THR A 197 12.78 4.78 21.73
CA THR A 197 13.91 4.10 21.10
C THR A 197 13.85 2.59 21.33
N TYR A 198 14.52 1.83 20.47
CA TYR A 198 14.67 0.38 20.68
C TYR A 198 15.45 0.07 21.96
N ASP A 199 16.41 0.91 22.35
CA ASP A 199 17.17 0.74 23.60
C ASP A 199 16.25 0.88 24.82
N GLU A 200 15.41 1.94 24.86
CA GLU A 200 14.40 2.11 25.92
C GLU A 200 13.41 0.95 25.95
N MET A 201 12.99 0.45 24.78
CA MET A 201 12.11 -0.72 24.70
C MET A 201 12.79 -1.96 25.27
N LEU A 202 14.07 -2.21 24.96
CA LEU A 202 14.83 -3.34 25.52
C LEU A 202 15.03 -3.22 27.04
N GLU A 203 15.16 -2.01 27.60
CA GLU A 203 15.24 -1.78 29.06
C GLU A 203 13.96 -2.19 29.79
N ILE A 204 12.79 -1.96 29.20
CA ILE A 204 11.49 -2.29 29.80
C ILE A 204 11.01 -3.72 29.48
N ALA A 205 11.50 -4.31 28.38
CA ALA A 205 11.06 -5.62 27.87
C ALA A 205 11.13 -6.76 28.93
N PRO A 206 12.14 -6.87 29.81
CA PRO A 206 12.16 -7.89 30.83
C PRO A 206 11.00 -7.81 31.83
N LYS A 207 10.48 -6.60 32.13
CA LYS A 207 9.33 -6.42 33.02
C LYS A 207 8.04 -6.89 32.36
N LEU A 208 7.86 -6.61 31.08
CA LEU A 208 6.72 -7.05 30.29
C LEU A 208 6.75 -8.56 30.06
N ALA A 209 7.93 -9.13 29.74
CA ALA A 209 8.12 -10.57 29.57
C ALA A 209 7.88 -11.39 30.85
N ALA A 210 7.95 -10.76 32.01
CA ALA A 210 7.66 -11.41 33.31
C ALA A 210 6.16 -11.54 33.58
N LEU A 211 5.31 -10.88 32.81
CA LEU A 211 3.86 -10.95 32.94
C LEU A 211 3.31 -12.25 32.34
N THR A 212 2.17 -12.65 32.86
CA THR A 212 1.33 -13.70 32.28
C THR A 212 -0.12 -13.23 32.32
N THR A 213 -0.93 -13.65 31.35
CA THR A 213 -2.38 -13.42 31.40
C THR A 213 -3.02 -14.19 32.56
N GLU A 214 -4.27 -13.90 32.86
CA GLU A 214 -5.05 -14.64 33.87
C GLU A 214 -5.10 -16.14 33.58
N ASP A 215 -5.11 -16.53 32.31
CA ASP A 215 -5.09 -17.92 31.85
C ASP A 215 -3.68 -18.55 31.86
N GLY A 216 -2.67 -17.80 32.28
CA GLY A 216 -1.28 -18.27 32.37
C GLY A 216 -0.51 -18.25 31.05
N ASN A 217 -1.02 -17.56 30.01
CA ASN A 217 -0.31 -17.38 28.75
C ASN A 217 0.82 -16.36 28.90
N GLN A 218 1.89 -16.55 28.14
CA GLN A 218 3.01 -15.62 28.05
C GLN A 218 2.57 -14.27 27.49
N VAL A 219 3.16 -13.19 28.01
CA VAL A 219 3.10 -11.85 27.40
C VAL A 219 4.41 -11.59 26.65
N TYR A 220 4.29 -11.24 25.37
CA TYR A 220 5.42 -10.82 24.56
C TYR A 220 5.61 -9.31 24.66
N PRO A 221 6.83 -8.81 24.94
CA PRO A 221 7.12 -7.38 24.98
C PRO A 221 6.90 -6.66 23.65
N PHE A 222 7.35 -7.28 22.54
CA PHE A 222 7.28 -6.66 21.21
C PHE A 222 6.96 -7.69 20.14
N GLY A 223 6.13 -7.32 19.17
CA GLY A 223 5.76 -8.16 18.04
C GLY A 223 6.36 -7.67 16.73
N LEU A 224 7.18 -8.51 16.10
CA LEU A 224 7.70 -8.32 14.75
C LEU A 224 6.97 -9.28 13.81
N THR A 225 6.40 -8.76 12.71
CA THR A 225 5.77 -9.61 11.70
C THR A 225 6.83 -10.18 10.76
N THR A 226 6.97 -11.52 10.75
CA THR A 226 8.01 -12.23 9.98
C THR A 226 7.45 -13.31 9.05
N ALA A 227 6.14 -13.56 9.09
CA ALA A 227 5.53 -14.54 8.19
C ALA A 227 5.54 -14.06 6.74
N SER A 228 5.66 -15.02 5.81
CA SER A 228 5.81 -14.75 4.36
C SER A 228 4.51 -14.23 3.73
N VAL A 229 4.26 -12.93 3.92
CA VAL A 229 3.22 -12.15 3.24
C VAL A 229 3.77 -10.75 2.93
N ALA A 230 3.40 -10.16 1.79
CA ALA A 230 4.00 -8.90 1.30
C ALA A 230 3.90 -7.74 2.31
N VAL A 231 2.79 -7.62 3.05
CA VAL A 231 2.63 -6.60 4.10
C VAL A 231 3.63 -6.78 5.26
N SER A 232 4.04 -8.02 5.56
CA SER A 232 5.11 -8.26 6.55
C SER A 232 6.43 -7.70 6.04
N GLY A 233 6.75 -7.87 4.75
CA GLY A 233 7.95 -7.28 4.14
C GLY A 233 7.94 -5.75 4.20
N ALA A 234 6.80 -5.09 3.94
CA ALA A 234 6.66 -3.65 4.09
C ALA A 234 6.88 -3.19 5.55
N CYS A 235 6.37 -3.95 6.53
CA CYS A 235 6.63 -3.70 7.95
C CYS A 235 8.12 -3.87 8.31
N LEU A 236 8.78 -4.89 7.77
CA LEU A 236 10.23 -5.09 7.93
C LEU A 236 11.04 -3.96 7.28
N THR A 237 10.64 -3.49 6.09
CA THR A 237 11.23 -2.30 5.46
C THR A 237 11.08 -1.07 6.36
N SER A 238 9.89 -0.87 6.96
CA SER A 238 9.68 0.20 7.94
C SER A 238 10.61 0.07 9.14
N SER A 239 10.82 -1.15 9.64
CA SER A 239 11.78 -1.44 10.71
C SER A 239 13.23 -1.08 10.30
N VAL A 240 13.63 -1.34 9.05
CA VAL A 240 14.94 -0.90 8.52
C VAL A 240 15.03 0.63 8.53
N TYR A 241 13.99 1.33 8.09
CA TYR A 241 13.93 2.80 8.10
C TYR A 241 14.01 3.38 9.52
N ASN A 242 13.46 2.70 10.53
CA ASN A 242 13.59 3.13 11.93
C ASN A 242 15.06 3.25 12.37
N PHE A 243 15.96 2.49 11.77
CA PHE A 243 17.41 2.51 12.00
C PHE A 243 18.18 3.44 11.04
N GLY A 244 17.47 4.22 10.21
CA GLY A 244 18.07 5.07 9.19
C GLY A 244 18.65 4.30 8.00
N GLY A 245 18.36 2.99 7.90
CA GLY A 245 18.76 2.14 6.79
C GLY A 245 17.86 2.30 5.56
N THR A 246 18.23 1.58 4.49
CA THR A 246 17.38 1.46 3.32
C THR A 246 17.48 0.06 2.71
N VAL A 247 16.47 -0.35 1.94
CA VAL A 247 16.45 -1.62 1.19
C VAL A 247 16.80 -1.38 -0.27
N LEU A 248 16.25 -0.31 -0.85
CA LEU A 248 16.53 0.13 -2.22
C LEU A 248 16.99 1.58 -2.19
N ASP A 249 17.96 1.92 -3.04
CA ASP A 249 18.32 3.31 -3.30
C ASP A 249 17.29 4.02 -4.20
N GLU A 250 17.51 5.29 -4.52
CA GLU A 250 16.61 6.09 -5.35
C GLU A 250 16.51 5.56 -6.79
N GLU A 251 17.55 4.87 -7.27
CA GLU A 251 17.60 4.24 -8.59
C GLU A 251 16.99 2.83 -8.62
N GLY A 252 16.52 2.32 -7.47
CA GLY A 252 15.94 0.97 -7.35
C GLY A 252 16.96 -0.16 -7.21
N ASN A 253 18.23 0.15 -6.96
CA ASN A 253 19.23 -0.87 -6.68
C ASN A 253 19.19 -1.29 -5.20
N LEU A 254 19.52 -2.55 -4.94
CA LEU A 254 19.64 -3.06 -3.58
C LEU A 254 20.71 -2.29 -2.80
N ALA A 255 20.33 -1.74 -1.65
CA ALA A 255 21.20 -1.04 -0.72
C ALA A 255 21.21 -1.74 0.64
N ILE A 256 22.39 -2.20 1.09
CA ILE A 256 22.58 -2.84 2.40
C ILE A 256 23.61 -2.02 3.16
N ASP A 257 23.11 -1.02 3.86
CA ASP A 257 23.89 -0.11 4.68
C ASP A 257 23.99 -0.59 6.15
N GLN A 258 24.57 0.25 7.02
CA GLN A 258 24.71 -0.08 8.43
C GLN A 258 23.33 -0.11 9.13
N GLY A 259 22.42 0.80 8.81
CA GLY A 259 21.08 0.82 9.40
C GLY A 259 20.27 -0.43 9.06
N PHE A 260 20.41 -0.96 7.84
CA PHE A 260 19.84 -2.25 7.46
C PHE A 260 20.38 -3.38 8.34
N ARG A 261 21.71 -3.44 8.56
CA ARG A 261 22.36 -4.46 9.41
C ARG A 261 21.89 -4.36 10.85
N ASP A 262 21.86 -3.14 11.40
CA ASP A 262 21.44 -2.88 12.78
C ASP A 262 19.98 -3.31 13.01
N ALA A 263 19.10 -3.09 12.03
CA ALA A 263 17.72 -3.57 12.07
C ALA A 263 17.64 -5.11 12.13
N VAL A 264 18.40 -5.82 11.28
CA VAL A 264 18.43 -7.29 11.27
C VAL A 264 19.01 -7.85 12.59
N GLU A 265 20.03 -7.20 13.15
CA GLU A 265 20.56 -7.55 14.49
C GLU A 265 19.52 -7.36 15.58
N MET A 266 18.69 -6.29 15.48
CA MET A 266 17.58 -6.09 16.42
C MET A 266 16.51 -7.18 16.28
N TRP A 267 16.16 -7.60 15.07
CA TRP A 267 15.20 -8.71 14.86
C TRP A 267 15.68 -9.98 15.55
N LYS A 268 16.97 -10.30 15.39
CA LYS A 268 17.60 -11.43 16.10
C LYS A 268 17.61 -11.24 17.61
N THR A 269 17.91 -10.04 18.09
CA THR A 269 17.93 -9.71 19.52
C THR A 269 16.56 -9.92 20.17
N LEU A 270 15.48 -9.52 19.51
CA LEU A 270 14.12 -9.73 19.99
C LEU A 270 13.79 -11.22 20.12
N ASP A 271 14.20 -12.03 19.16
CA ASP A 271 13.97 -13.47 19.18
C ASP A 271 14.85 -14.20 20.20
N ASP A 272 16.14 -13.92 20.24
CA ASP A 272 17.12 -14.53 21.19
C ASP A 272 16.71 -14.32 22.65
N ASN A 273 16.01 -13.22 22.96
CA ASN A 273 15.48 -12.92 24.29
C ASN A 273 14.05 -13.47 24.52
N GLY A 274 13.42 -14.06 23.53
CA GLY A 274 12.03 -14.54 23.60
C GLY A 274 11.00 -13.41 23.69
N TYR A 275 11.32 -12.22 23.20
CA TYR A 275 10.45 -11.04 23.28
C TYR A 275 9.45 -10.97 22.12
N ASN A 276 9.68 -11.73 21.05
CA ASN A 276 8.88 -11.74 19.83
C ASN A 276 8.16 -13.08 19.62
N PRO A 277 6.85 -13.08 19.28
CA PRO A 277 6.17 -14.29 18.80
C PRO A 277 6.67 -14.66 17.39
N GLN A 278 7.26 -15.85 17.25
CA GLN A 278 7.91 -16.29 16.01
C GLN A 278 6.91 -16.48 14.85
N ASN A 279 7.37 -16.17 13.63
CA ASN A 279 6.67 -16.43 12.37
C ASN A 279 5.22 -15.91 12.34
N SER A 280 4.97 -14.77 12.97
CA SER A 280 3.65 -14.18 13.08
C SER A 280 3.30 -13.32 11.87
N LYS A 281 2.07 -13.42 11.39
CA LYS A 281 1.43 -12.43 10.51
C LYS A 281 0.95 -11.24 11.33
N LEU A 282 0.71 -10.13 10.68
CA LEU A 282 0.14 -8.95 11.32
C LEU A 282 -1.21 -9.27 12.02
N LYS A 283 -2.04 -10.10 11.39
CA LYS A 283 -3.30 -10.59 12.01
C LYS A 283 -3.07 -11.39 13.29
N ASP A 284 -2.00 -12.18 13.37
CA ASP A 284 -1.68 -12.96 14.56
C ASP A 284 -1.23 -12.03 15.70
N LEU A 285 -0.46 -10.99 15.39
CA LEU A 285 -0.06 -9.95 16.35
C LEU A 285 -1.27 -9.18 16.89
N ARG A 286 -2.24 -8.81 16.01
CA ARG A 286 -3.52 -8.20 16.43
C ARG A 286 -4.28 -9.08 17.40
N ASN A 287 -4.36 -10.39 17.12
CA ASN A 287 -5.00 -11.36 18.01
C ASN A 287 -4.31 -11.42 19.39
N LEU A 288 -2.99 -11.53 19.41
CA LEU A 288 -2.23 -11.55 20.66
C LEU A 288 -2.41 -10.25 21.45
N PHE A 289 -2.37 -9.11 20.78
CA PHE A 289 -2.56 -7.79 21.38
C PHE A 289 -3.96 -7.63 21.99
N ALA A 290 -5.00 -7.98 21.23
CA ALA A 290 -6.38 -7.92 21.69
C ALA A 290 -6.67 -8.82 22.91
N LEU A 291 -5.91 -9.92 23.03
CA LEU A 291 -6.01 -10.88 24.14
C LEU A 291 -5.06 -10.56 25.31
N GLY A 292 -4.36 -9.41 25.30
CA GLY A 292 -3.43 -9.03 26.35
C GLY A 292 -2.17 -9.90 26.41
N GLN A 293 -1.76 -10.50 25.30
CA GLN A 293 -0.57 -11.37 25.19
C GLN A 293 0.60 -10.69 24.45
N LEU A 294 0.44 -9.44 24.04
CA LEU A 294 1.44 -8.64 23.33
C LEU A 294 1.39 -7.20 23.83
N ALA A 295 2.53 -6.66 24.25
CA ALA A 295 2.57 -5.33 24.84
C ALA A 295 2.76 -4.22 23.78
N MET A 296 3.60 -4.45 22.77
CA MET A 296 3.90 -3.48 21.70
C MET A 296 4.07 -4.19 20.38
N TYR A 297 3.68 -3.54 19.27
CA TYR A 297 3.97 -4.00 17.91
C TYR A 297 3.71 -2.87 16.91
N TYR A 298 4.15 -3.04 15.67
CA TYR A 298 3.82 -2.11 14.59
C TYR A 298 2.58 -2.55 13.83
N ASP A 299 1.67 -1.62 13.64
CA ASP A 299 0.49 -1.81 12.80
C ASP A 299 0.10 -0.48 12.12
N GLN A 300 -0.75 -0.57 11.14
CA GLN A 300 -1.35 0.55 10.47
C GLN A 300 -2.68 0.92 11.15
N SER A 301 -3.25 2.08 10.82
CA SER A 301 -4.44 2.59 11.48
C SER A 301 -5.64 1.63 11.44
N TRP A 302 -5.80 0.86 10.36
CA TRP A 302 -6.87 -0.17 10.27
C TRP A 302 -6.69 -1.35 11.23
N GLY A 303 -5.52 -1.52 11.83
CA GLY A 303 -5.27 -2.51 12.87
C GLY A 303 -6.21 -2.35 14.07
N TYR A 304 -6.62 -1.11 14.36
CA TYR A 304 -7.56 -0.79 15.43
C TYR A 304 -8.88 -1.57 15.28
N ASN A 305 -9.47 -1.58 14.11
CA ASN A 305 -10.71 -2.33 13.87
C ASN A 305 -10.51 -3.83 14.00
N GLY A 306 -9.38 -4.34 13.53
CA GLY A 306 -9.02 -5.74 13.70
C GLY A 306 -8.95 -6.15 15.17
N ILE A 307 -8.38 -5.28 16.02
CA ILE A 307 -8.29 -5.47 17.47
C ILE A 307 -9.69 -5.37 18.11
N SER A 308 -10.44 -4.31 17.81
CA SER A 308 -11.76 -4.04 18.38
C SER A 308 -12.80 -5.10 18.02
N SER A 309 -12.67 -5.73 16.85
CA SER A 309 -13.53 -6.86 16.45
C SER A 309 -13.32 -8.11 17.31
N ILE A 310 -12.13 -8.27 17.92
CA ILE A 310 -11.78 -9.38 18.81
C ILE A 310 -12.10 -9.02 20.26
N ASN A 311 -11.73 -7.81 20.66
CA ASN A 311 -11.95 -7.29 22.00
C ASN A 311 -12.66 -5.92 21.91
N PRO A 312 -13.99 -5.86 22.12
CA PRO A 312 -14.76 -4.60 22.09
C PRO A 312 -14.31 -3.55 23.12
N ASP A 313 -13.61 -3.96 24.18
CA ASP A 313 -13.10 -3.06 25.21
C ASP A 313 -11.71 -2.50 24.89
N ALA A 314 -11.20 -2.76 23.68
CA ALA A 314 -9.83 -2.39 23.25
C ALA A 314 -9.53 -0.89 23.40
N GLU A 315 -10.51 -0.01 23.18
CA GLU A 315 -10.37 1.44 23.33
C GLU A 315 -9.86 1.83 24.72
N SER A 316 -10.17 1.06 25.75
CA SER A 316 -9.75 1.36 27.13
C SER A 316 -8.25 1.19 27.37
N PHE A 317 -7.59 0.27 26.65
CA PHE A 317 -6.18 -0.06 26.88
C PHE A 317 -5.25 0.23 25.68
N ILE A 318 -5.81 0.44 24.49
CA ILE A 318 -4.99 0.69 23.31
C ILE A 318 -4.49 2.13 23.29
N ALA A 319 -3.25 2.31 22.87
CA ALA A 319 -2.69 3.59 22.49
C ALA A 319 -1.68 3.40 21.37
N SER A 320 -1.32 4.48 20.70
CA SER A 320 -0.26 4.50 19.70
C SER A 320 0.81 5.54 20.03
N ALA A 321 1.96 5.34 19.43
CA ALA A 321 3.08 6.27 19.44
C ALA A 321 3.80 6.22 18.08
N ALA A 322 4.70 7.18 17.86
CA ALA A 322 5.62 7.14 16.73
C ALA A 322 6.48 5.86 16.78
N PRO A 323 6.94 5.35 15.61
CA PRO A 323 7.87 4.24 15.57
C PRO A 323 9.14 4.50 16.38
N LEU A 324 9.68 3.43 16.94
CA LEU A 324 10.92 3.50 17.74
C LEU A 324 12.10 3.93 16.86
N LYS A 325 13.00 4.71 17.43
CA LYS A 325 14.26 5.07 16.80
C LYS A 325 15.31 4.03 17.14
N GLY A 326 16.07 3.57 16.14
CA GLY A 326 17.17 2.65 16.32
C GLY A 326 18.47 3.24 15.80
N GLY A 327 19.60 3.00 16.50
CA GLY A 327 20.90 3.53 16.10
C GLY A 327 20.88 5.05 15.88
N ASP A 328 21.31 5.49 14.70
CA ASP A 328 21.30 6.89 14.29
C ASP A 328 19.99 7.29 13.54
N GLY A 329 19.01 6.37 13.46
CA GLY A 329 17.75 6.58 12.76
C GLY A 329 16.81 7.55 13.47
N THR A 330 15.88 8.13 12.71
CA THR A 330 14.90 9.11 13.19
C THR A 330 13.53 8.50 13.50
N GLY A 331 13.37 7.18 13.35
CA GLY A 331 12.07 6.49 13.48
C GLY A 331 11.19 6.71 12.25
N GLU A 332 11.80 6.81 11.07
CA GLU A 332 11.06 6.87 9.81
C GLU A 332 10.24 5.61 9.61
N SER A 333 9.08 5.75 8.98
CA SER A 333 8.16 4.66 8.66
C SER A 333 7.84 4.66 7.17
N VAL A 334 7.52 3.49 6.63
CA VAL A 334 7.03 3.37 5.25
C VAL A 334 5.70 4.10 5.12
N LEU A 335 5.61 4.96 4.11
CA LEU A 335 4.35 5.55 3.69
C LEU A 335 3.49 4.46 3.04
N GLN A 336 2.39 4.10 3.70
CA GLN A 336 1.35 3.25 3.15
C GLN A 336 0.09 4.07 2.85
N ALA A 337 -0.63 3.71 1.81
CA ALA A 337 -1.82 4.43 1.38
C ALA A 337 -2.84 3.48 0.74
N GLY A 338 -4.08 3.56 1.18
CA GLY A 338 -5.19 3.01 0.43
C GLY A 338 -5.42 3.88 -0.80
N THR A 339 -5.30 3.31 -1.97
CA THR A 339 -5.14 4.04 -3.22
C THR A 339 -6.16 3.61 -4.25
N LEU A 340 -6.74 4.58 -4.94
CA LEU A 340 -7.58 4.35 -6.11
C LEU A 340 -6.70 4.45 -7.36
N MET A 341 -6.62 3.38 -8.12
CA MET A 341 -5.96 3.31 -9.43
C MET A 341 -7.03 3.21 -10.50
N VAL A 342 -6.79 3.81 -11.67
CA VAL A 342 -7.75 3.88 -12.77
C VAL A 342 -7.19 3.27 -14.03
N VAL A 343 -8.06 2.66 -14.83
CA VAL A 343 -7.70 2.05 -16.11
C VAL A 343 -8.30 2.88 -17.24
N ASP A 344 -7.52 3.20 -18.26
CA ASP A 344 -8.03 3.89 -19.44
C ASP A 344 -8.68 2.90 -20.41
N ASN A 345 -9.99 2.74 -20.31
CA ASN A 345 -10.80 1.89 -21.18
C ASN A 345 -11.56 2.71 -22.25
N GLY A 346 -11.17 3.96 -22.46
CA GLY A 346 -11.72 4.87 -23.46
C GLY A 346 -12.69 5.92 -22.91
N ASP A 347 -13.06 6.88 -23.74
CA ASP A 347 -13.74 8.11 -23.33
C ASP A 347 -15.12 7.88 -22.70
N ALA A 348 -15.85 6.85 -23.13
CA ALA A 348 -17.16 6.53 -22.56
C ALA A 348 -17.09 6.12 -21.08
N GLN A 349 -16.03 5.42 -20.67
CA GLN A 349 -15.79 5.00 -19.30
C GLN A 349 -15.16 6.10 -18.46
N LYS A 350 -14.30 6.95 -19.04
CA LYS A 350 -13.56 8.00 -18.31
C LYS A 350 -14.46 8.90 -17.47
N ALA A 351 -15.53 9.44 -18.05
CA ALA A 351 -16.45 10.30 -17.32
C ALA A 351 -17.15 9.58 -16.15
N ALA A 352 -17.51 8.31 -16.33
CA ALA A 352 -18.13 7.51 -15.28
C ALA A 352 -17.14 7.17 -14.17
N VAL A 353 -15.89 6.84 -14.54
CA VAL A 353 -14.79 6.59 -13.60
C VAL A 353 -14.46 7.84 -12.79
N ALA A 354 -14.31 9.00 -13.45
CA ALA A 354 -14.06 10.26 -12.76
C ALA A 354 -15.15 10.57 -11.73
N LYS A 355 -16.43 10.45 -12.12
CA LYS A 355 -17.57 10.67 -11.20
C LYS A 355 -17.56 9.71 -10.01
N LEU A 356 -17.23 8.43 -10.21
CA LEU A 356 -17.14 7.47 -9.11
C LEU A 356 -15.98 7.82 -8.18
N VAL A 357 -14.81 8.13 -8.72
CA VAL A 357 -13.63 8.47 -7.92
C VAL A 357 -13.84 9.78 -7.16
N ASP A 358 -14.38 10.83 -7.82
CA ASP A 358 -14.73 12.09 -7.16
C ASP A 358 -15.74 11.89 -6.02
N PHE A 359 -16.73 10.99 -6.21
CA PHE A 359 -17.70 10.64 -5.18
C PHE A 359 -17.06 9.91 -4.00
N ILE A 360 -16.24 8.88 -4.25
CA ILE A 360 -15.48 8.16 -3.21
C ILE A 360 -14.60 9.13 -2.43
N MET A 361 -13.96 10.07 -3.13
CA MET A 361 -13.02 11.03 -2.57
C MET A 361 -13.70 12.27 -1.98
N SER A 362 -15.02 12.36 -2.00
CA SER A 362 -15.75 13.50 -1.41
C SER A 362 -15.53 13.56 0.11
N GLU A 363 -15.67 14.76 0.68
CA GLU A 363 -15.54 14.97 2.13
C GLU A 363 -16.55 14.11 2.92
N GLU A 364 -17.81 14.01 2.43
CA GLU A 364 -18.85 13.20 3.06
C GLU A 364 -18.43 11.72 3.13
N MET A 365 -18.02 11.13 2.00
CA MET A 365 -17.69 9.70 1.95
C MET A 365 -16.41 9.37 2.69
N LEU A 366 -15.39 10.22 2.62
CA LEU A 366 -14.15 10.01 3.37
C LEU A 366 -14.35 10.18 4.87
N THR A 367 -15.15 11.18 5.32
CA THR A 367 -15.50 11.32 6.74
C THR A 367 -16.23 10.09 7.26
N GLU A 368 -17.27 9.62 6.53
CA GLU A 368 -17.98 8.39 6.87
C GLU A 368 -17.02 7.18 6.94
N TYR A 369 -16.05 7.09 6.02
CA TYR A 369 -15.04 6.03 6.04
C TYR A 369 -14.19 6.09 7.31
N PHE A 370 -13.69 7.27 7.67
CA PHE A 370 -12.82 7.42 8.85
C PHE A 370 -13.56 7.21 10.17
N GLU A 371 -14.86 7.52 10.22
CA GLU A 371 -15.71 7.31 11.40
C GLU A 371 -16.16 5.85 11.55
N THR A 372 -16.50 5.18 10.44
CA THR A 372 -17.24 3.90 10.50
C THR A 372 -16.40 2.70 10.10
N VAL A 373 -15.36 2.90 9.27
CA VAL A 373 -14.55 1.82 8.72
C VAL A 373 -13.18 1.77 9.35
N SER A 374 -12.38 2.84 9.21
CA SER A 374 -11.03 2.85 9.73
C SER A 374 -10.53 4.27 9.94
N PRO A 375 -10.07 4.63 11.13
CA PRO A 375 -9.38 5.90 11.32
C PRO A 375 -8.14 5.94 10.43
N ALA A 376 -7.95 7.04 9.69
CA ALA A 376 -6.78 7.25 8.84
C ALA A 376 -6.56 8.75 8.60
N TYR A 377 -5.39 9.13 8.14
CA TYR A 377 -5.13 10.52 7.76
C TYR A 377 -5.58 10.74 6.30
N PRO A 378 -6.35 11.82 6.00
CA PRO A 378 -6.77 12.11 4.64
C PRO A 378 -5.57 12.46 3.77
N ALA A 379 -5.61 12.07 2.50
CA ALA A 379 -4.60 12.46 1.53
C ALA A 379 -4.90 13.81 0.85
N ARG A 380 -6.09 14.39 1.09
CA ARG A 380 -6.54 15.66 0.53
C ARG A 380 -6.18 16.83 1.45
N GLN A 381 -5.60 17.91 0.86
CA GLN A 381 -5.23 19.13 1.58
C GLN A 381 -6.45 19.85 2.16
N SER A 382 -7.59 19.84 1.44
CA SER A 382 -8.85 20.43 1.90
C SER A 382 -9.45 19.76 3.14
N MET A 383 -8.98 18.56 3.50
CA MET A 383 -9.48 17.75 4.61
C MET A 383 -8.50 17.67 5.79
N ALA A 384 -7.50 18.54 5.85
CA ALA A 384 -6.46 18.52 6.89
C ALA A 384 -7.01 18.65 8.33
N ASP A 385 -8.12 19.35 8.52
CA ASP A 385 -8.66 19.72 9.82
C ASP A 385 -9.91 18.91 10.23
N LEU A 386 -10.07 17.67 9.74
CA LEU A 386 -11.21 16.83 10.13
C LEU A 386 -11.16 16.47 11.62
N GLU A 387 -12.29 16.71 12.32
CA GLU A 387 -12.41 16.43 13.77
C GLU A 387 -12.19 14.95 14.11
N VAL A 388 -12.61 14.04 13.23
CA VAL A 388 -12.46 12.58 13.44
C VAL A 388 -11.01 12.14 13.65
N ILE A 389 -10.04 12.90 13.13
CA ILE A 389 -8.61 12.60 13.30
C ILE A 389 -8.15 12.93 14.72
N ALA A 390 -8.57 14.08 15.24
CA ALA A 390 -8.19 14.55 16.58
C ALA A 390 -8.78 13.67 17.68
N ASP A 391 -9.96 13.12 17.45
CA ASP A 391 -10.68 12.29 18.41
C ASP A 391 -10.25 10.81 18.39
N SER A 392 -9.47 10.40 17.40
CA SER A 392 -9.00 9.01 17.29
C SER A 392 -7.87 8.71 18.28
N PRO A 393 -8.00 7.72 19.18
CA PRO A 393 -6.95 7.34 20.14
C PRO A 393 -5.69 6.82 19.45
N ILE A 394 -5.81 6.40 18.18
CA ILE A 394 -4.70 5.86 17.39
C ILE A 394 -3.99 6.95 16.60
N LEU A 395 -4.73 7.93 16.02
CA LEU A 395 -4.14 8.96 15.19
C LEU A 395 -3.53 10.09 16.04
N ALA A 396 -4.18 10.49 17.12
CA ALA A 396 -3.73 11.59 17.97
C ALA A 396 -2.34 11.33 18.59
N GLY A 397 -2.06 10.08 19.01
CA GLY A 397 -0.77 9.70 19.62
C GLY A 397 0.41 9.63 18.63
N ALA A 398 0.12 9.61 17.34
CA ALA A 398 1.10 9.40 16.28
C ALA A 398 1.11 10.50 15.22
N ALA A 399 0.51 11.66 15.48
CA ALA A 399 0.44 12.77 14.53
C ALA A 399 1.82 13.20 13.99
N ASP A 400 2.86 13.15 14.82
CA ASP A 400 4.23 13.47 14.42
C ASP A 400 4.81 12.44 13.42
N SER A 401 4.27 11.22 13.36
CA SER A 401 4.74 10.17 12.44
C SER A 401 4.46 10.52 10.98
N VAL A 402 3.40 11.31 10.71
CA VAL A 402 3.02 11.72 9.33
C VAL A 402 4.10 12.58 8.68
N SER A 403 4.84 13.37 9.48
CA SER A 403 5.96 14.17 8.98
C SER A 403 7.24 13.36 8.73
N ASN A 404 7.27 12.09 9.15
CA ASN A 404 8.46 11.22 9.14
C ASN A 404 8.24 9.97 8.29
N LEU A 405 7.48 10.11 7.19
CA LEU A 405 7.19 9.04 6.26
C LEU A 405 8.22 8.99 5.14
N LYS A 406 8.64 7.78 4.79
CA LYS A 406 9.55 7.51 3.69
C LYS A 406 8.87 6.65 2.64
N THR A 407 8.99 7.07 1.39
CA THR A 407 8.50 6.30 0.25
C THR A 407 9.48 5.18 -0.08
N VAL A 408 8.96 3.99 -0.35
CA VAL A 408 9.76 2.91 -0.93
C VAL A 408 9.93 3.18 -2.42
N THR A 409 11.15 3.06 -2.93
CA THR A 409 11.40 3.14 -4.38
C THR A 409 10.65 2.04 -5.11
N PHE A 410 9.88 2.41 -6.12
CA PHE A 410 9.08 1.46 -6.88
C PHE A 410 9.95 0.68 -7.86
N VAL A 411 9.85 -0.64 -7.76
CA VAL A 411 10.40 -1.59 -8.74
C VAL A 411 9.33 -2.63 -9.07
N PRO A 412 9.29 -3.18 -10.29
CA PRO A 412 8.26 -4.16 -10.69
C PRO A 412 8.20 -5.38 -9.76
N ALA A 413 9.34 -5.79 -9.22
CA ALA A 413 9.48 -6.94 -8.33
C ALA A 413 9.34 -6.62 -6.83
N LEU A 414 8.77 -5.46 -6.45
CA LEU A 414 8.69 -5.02 -5.05
C LEU A 414 8.00 -6.05 -4.14
N SER A 415 6.94 -6.68 -4.64
CA SER A 415 6.23 -7.72 -3.88
C SER A 415 7.10 -8.95 -3.59
N ASP A 416 7.92 -9.37 -4.55
CA ASP A 416 8.83 -10.51 -4.38
C ASP A 416 9.98 -10.14 -3.44
N LEU A 417 10.50 -8.91 -3.53
CA LEU A 417 11.50 -8.40 -2.61
C LEU A 417 10.98 -8.35 -1.16
N ASN A 418 9.73 -7.94 -0.96
CA ASN A 418 9.07 -7.95 0.35
C ASN A 418 8.96 -9.38 0.92
N LEU A 419 8.69 -10.38 0.09
CA LEU A 419 8.68 -11.78 0.51
C LEU A 419 10.08 -12.28 0.86
N GLU A 420 11.10 -11.83 0.15
CA GLU A 420 12.49 -12.20 0.45
C GLU A 420 12.98 -11.56 1.75
N LEU A 421 12.55 -10.32 2.09
CA LEU A 421 12.77 -9.75 3.42
C LEU A 421 12.16 -10.60 4.53
N CYS A 422 10.98 -11.20 4.31
CA CYS A 422 10.42 -12.16 5.26
C CYS A 422 11.29 -13.40 5.39
N THR A 423 11.89 -13.89 4.29
CA THR A 423 12.83 -15.02 4.29
C THR A 423 14.06 -14.70 5.14
N LEU A 424 14.65 -13.51 4.96
CA LEU A 424 15.74 -13.02 5.79
C LEU A 424 15.36 -12.98 7.28
N ALA A 425 14.20 -12.37 7.60
CA ALA A 425 13.74 -12.28 8.98
C ALA A 425 13.55 -13.66 9.62
N GLN A 426 12.96 -14.63 8.90
CA GLN A 426 12.80 -16.01 9.37
C GLN A 426 14.15 -16.73 9.52
N ALA A 427 15.13 -16.45 8.68
CA ALA A 427 16.45 -17.03 8.79
C ALA A 427 17.10 -16.66 10.15
N VAL A 428 17.00 -15.39 10.56
CA VAL A 428 17.61 -14.93 11.81
C VAL A 428 16.75 -15.21 13.05
N THR A 429 15.40 -15.18 12.94
CA THR A 429 14.49 -15.32 14.09
C THR A 429 14.01 -16.75 14.32
N VAL A 430 13.84 -17.57 13.29
CA VAL A 430 13.31 -18.94 13.40
C VAL A 430 14.42 -19.96 13.25
N SER A 431 15.30 -19.79 12.25
CA SER A 431 16.36 -20.74 11.93
C SER A 431 17.64 -20.50 12.75
N GLY A 432 17.76 -19.34 13.42
CA GLY A 432 18.94 -18.97 14.20
C GLY A 432 20.19 -18.76 13.35
N THR A 433 20.02 -18.46 12.05
CA THR A 433 21.12 -18.17 11.13
C THR A 433 21.89 -16.94 11.61
N ASP A 434 23.21 -16.98 11.47
CA ASP A 434 24.08 -15.84 11.73
C ASP A 434 23.69 -14.65 10.85
N VAL A 435 23.69 -13.42 11.40
CA VAL A 435 23.18 -12.23 10.74
C VAL A 435 23.93 -11.93 9.42
N ASP A 436 25.28 -12.01 9.45
CA ASP A 436 26.07 -11.76 8.25
C ASP A 436 25.80 -12.79 7.15
N THR A 437 25.62 -14.04 7.54
CA THR A 437 25.28 -15.12 6.60
C THR A 437 23.89 -14.92 6.01
N ALA A 438 22.89 -14.61 6.84
CA ALA A 438 21.52 -14.38 6.40
C ALA A 438 21.41 -13.16 5.46
N ILE A 439 22.12 -12.07 5.76
CA ILE A 439 22.19 -10.88 4.89
C ILE A 439 22.87 -11.21 3.56
N ALA A 440 23.93 -12.00 3.53
CA ALA A 440 24.60 -12.39 2.28
C ALA A 440 23.72 -13.27 1.39
N ASP A 441 22.93 -14.17 2.00
CA ASP A 441 21.96 -15.00 1.28
C ASP A 441 20.81 -14.12 0.72
N PHE A 442 20.29 -13.20 1.53
CA PHE A 442 19.30 -12.21 1.09
C PHE A 442 19.83 -11.34 -0.05
N GLU A 443 21.07 -10.81 0.05
CA GLU A 443 21.65 -10.00 -1.00
C GLU A 443 21.72 -10.75 -2.33
N THR A 444 22.09 -12.03 -2.28
CA THR A 444 22.17 -12.87 -3.48
C THR A 444 20.78 -13.10 -4.10
N ALA A 445 19.77 -13.41 -3.30
CA ALA A 445 18.41 -13.65 -3.78
C ALA A 445 17.76 -12.34 -4.30
N ALA A 446 17.89 -11.24 -3.55
CA ALA A 446 17.32 -9.95 -3.91
C ALA A 446 17.90 -9.39 -5.22
N ARG A 447 19.21 -9.55 -5.46
CA ARG A 447 19.81 -9.16 -6.76
C ARG A 447 19.23 -9.97 -7.93
N GLY A 448 18.98 -11.27 -7.72
CA GLY A 448 18.35 -12.11 -8.74
C GLY A 448 16.86 -11.78 -8.99
N ILE A 449 16.18 -11.17 -8.01
CA ILE A 449 14.81 -10.69 -8.14
C ILE A 449 14.77 -9.36 -8.91
N LEU A 450 15.75 -8.49 -8.71
CA LEU A 450 15.82 -7.15 -9.32
C LEU A 450 16.43 -7.13 -10.74
N GLU A 451 17.10 -8.19 -11.19
CA GLU A 451 17.64 -8.38 -12.56
C GLU A 451 16.53 -8.81 -13.56
#